data_1a3751e488bf3b16b8cb8a0574f59e97
#
_entry.id   1a3751e488bf3b16b8cb8a0574f59e97
#
_cell.length_a   1.000
_cell.length_b   1.000
_cell.length_c   1.000
_cell.angle_alpha   90.00
_cell.angle_beta   90.00
_cell.angle_gamma   90.00
#
_symmetry.space_group_name_H-M   'P 1'
#
loop_
_entity.id
_entity.type
_entity.pdbx_description
1 polymer ?
#
loop_
_entity_poly.entity_id
_entity_poly.type
_entity_poly.pdbx_seq_one_letter_code
_entity_poly.pdbx_strand_id
1 'polypeptide(L)'
;MSDLLHSAPWPYSDSAAPEAVAGEKDACGVGFLAQLQGKASHWVLQQALRGLGCMEHRGGCGGDGDSGDGAGVLCQIPWAYLKAVWPEAVAARGLGMMFMPQDPERRELARQFCNQEAEALGLTSSGWRAVPVDSSVLGPMARNTAPAIEQWSLAGGPDGDEFEALLLRLRRRIGARARQAWGFEGSRDLYVASLSSRTVVYKGMVRSEVLAQFYADLRDPRFEVSFAVYHRRFSTNTLPRWPLAQPMRLLGHNGEINTLLGNLNWAKASEASLADVWGEAADDLNPVVNPAFSDSANLDLSLIHISEPTRREG
;
A
#
# COMPACT_ATOMS: atom_id res chain seq x y z
N MET A 1 -35.68 10.88 -5.87
CA MET A 1 -34.66 10.29 -6.75
C MET A 1 -33.70 9.38 -5.97
N SER A 2 -34.07 8.91 -4.79
CA SER A 2 -33.30 8.01 -3.90
C SER A 2 -33.72 6.53 -3.99
N ASP A 3 -34.78 6.20 -4.70
CA ASP A 3 -35.35 4.84 -4.68
C ASP A 3 -34.93 3.94 -5.86
N LEU A 4 -34.12 4.44 -6.79
CA LEU A 4 -33.74 3.66 -7.99
C LEU A 4 -32.52 2.76 -7.80
N LEU A 5 -31.85 2.81 -6.63
CA LEU A 5 -30.66 1.98 -6.36
C LEU A 5 -30.95 0.75 -5.48
N HIS A 6 -32.17 0.58 -4.99
CA HIS A 6 -32.51 -0.52 -4.09
C HIS A 6 -33.41 -1.63 -4.70
N SER A 7 -33.82 -1.53 -5.96
CA SER A 7 -34.81 -2.47 -6.52
C SER A 7 -34.47 -3.07 -7.88
N ALA A 8 -33.31 -2.90 -8.44
CA ALA A 8 -32.89 -3.69 -9.59
C ALA A 8 -32.25 -4.99 -9.09
N PRO A 9 -32.90 -6.15 -9.20
CA PRO A 9 -32.18 -7.41 -9.02
C PRO A 9 -31.05 -7.43 -10.06
N TRP A 10 -29.86 -7.84 -9.64
CA TRP A 10 -28.78 -8.14 -10.57
C TRP A 10 -29.34 -9.06 -11.66
N PRO A 11 -29.03 -8.81 -12.94
CA PRO A 11 -29.62 -9.57 -14.05
C PRO A 11 -29.19 -11.06 -14.10
N TYR A 12 -28.43 -11.50 -13.13
CA TYR A 12 -28.07 -12.91 -12.96
C TYR A 12 -28.77 -13.47 -11.73
N SER A 13 -30.00 -13.99 -11.92
CA SER A 13 -30.56 -14.91 -10.96
C SER A 13 -29.80 -16.24 -11.04
N ASP A 14 -29.64 -16.91 -9.91
CA ASP A 14 -28.89 -18.16 -9.71
C ASP A 14 -29.24 -19.32 -10.67
N SER A 15 -30.18 -19.16 -11.55
CA SER A 15 -30.70 -20.23 -12.42
C SER A 15 -30.23 -20.18 -13.88
N ALA A 16 -29.39 -19.23 -14.29
CA ALA A 16 -29.13 -19.01 -15.71
C ALA A 16 -27.62 -18.79 -16.08
N ALA A 17 -26.69 -18.92 -15.15
CA ALA A 17 -25.27 -18.87 -15.52
C ALA A 17 -24.92 -20.19 -16.26
N PRO A 18 -24.38 -20.12 -17.50
CA PRO A 18 -23.88 -21.33 -18.16
C PRO A 18 -22.87 -22.04 -17.25
N GLU A 19 -22.93 -23.37 -17.17
CA GLU A 19 -22.02 -24.20 -16.36
C GLU A 19 -20.53 -23.84 -16.58
N ALA A 20 -20.19 -23.39 -17.78
CA ALA A 20 -18.86 -22.88 -18.14
C ALA A 20 -18.45 -21.58 -17.41
N VAL A 21 -19.41 -20.83 -16.85
CA VAL A 21 -19.14 -19.60 -16.04
C VAL A 21 -19.20 -19.92 -14.55
N ALA A 22 -19.95 -20.96 -14.16
CA ALA A 22 -20.09 -21.40 -12.78
C ALA A 22 -18.98 -22.36 -12.31
N GLY A 23 -18.13 -22.88 -13.23
CA GLY A 23 -16.97 -23.70 -12.85
C GLY A 23 -15.98 -22.89 -12.03
N GLU A 24 -15.43 -23.47 -10.96
CA GLU A 24 -14.33 -22.89 -10.18
C GLU A 24 -13.21 -22.50 -11.14
N LYS A 25 -13.01 -21.20 -11.30
CA LYS A 25 -11.86 -20.63 -11.99
C LYS A 25 -11.01 -19.96 -10.93
N ASP A 26 -9.70 -20.12 -11.05
CA ASP A 26 -8.76 -19.36 -10.26
C ASP A 26 -9.07 -17.88 -10.44
N ALA A 27 -9.59 -17.28 -9.41
CA ALA A 27 -9.94 -15.85 -9.41
C ALA A 27 -8.99 -15.10 -8.51
N CYS A 28 -8.63 -13.90 -8.95
CA CYS A 28 -7.84 -12.97 -8.14
C CYS A 28 -8.54 -12.66 -6.81
N GLY A 29 -7.76 -12.59 -5.73
CA GLY A 29 -8.23 -12.07 -4.44
C GLY A 29 -8.25 -10.54 -4.42
N VAL A 30 -8.58 -9.87 -5.55
CA VAL A 30 -8.58 -8.41 -5.69
C VAL A 30 -9.96 -7.92 -6.09
N GLY A 31 -10.32 -6.76 -5.55
CA GLY A 31 -11.50 -6.03 -5.97
C GLY A 31 -11.30 -4.52 -5.82
N PHE A 32 -12.18 -3.75 -6.44
CA PHE A 32 -12.19 -2.31 -6.27
C PHE A 32 -13.62 -1.77 -6.24
N LEU A 33 -13.77 -0.64 -5.59
CA LEU A 33 -14.99 0.15 -5.55
C LEU A 33 -14.63 1.61 -5.81
N ALA A 34 -15.42 2.28 -6.65
CA ALA A 34 -15.24 3.70 -6.91
C ALA A 34 -16.60 4.37 -7.06
N GLN A 35 -16.71 5.56 -6.50
CA GLN A 35 -17.86 6.43 -6.67
C GLN A 35 -17.65 7.29 -7.93
N LEU A 36 -18.48 7.07 -8.97
CA LEU A 36 -18.27 7.67 -10.29
C LEU A 36 -18.29 9.20 -10.30
N GLN A 37 -18.98 9.82 -9.35
CA GLN A 37 -19.03 11.27 -9.20
C GLN A 37 -17.88 11.82 -8.31
N GLY A 38 -16.98 10.95 -7.83
CA GLY A 38 -15.86 11.33 -6.97
C GLY A 38 -16.24 11.75 -5.54
N LYS A 39 -17.49 11.60 -5.13
CA LYS A 39 -17.94 11.97 -3.79
C LYS A 39 -17.45 10.97 -2.76
N ALA A 40 -16.60 11.42 -1.84
CA ALA A 40 -16.13 10.59 -0.73
C ALA A 40 -17.25 10.24 0.24
N SER A 41 -17.20 9.02 0.77
CA SER A 41 -18.10 8.56 1.84
C SER A 41 -17.51 7.37 2.58
N HIS A 42 -17.86 7.20 3.84
CA HIS A 42 -17.49 6.01 4.61
C HIS A 42 -18.13 4.73 4.06
N TRP A 43 -19.29 4.87 3.40
CA TRP A 43 -19.98 3.74 2.76
C TRP A 43 -19.10 3.03 1.71
N VAL A 44 -18.32 3.76 0.89
CA VAL A 44 -17.41 3.16 -0.09
C VAL A 44 -16.38 2.27 0.62
N LEU A 45 -15.76 2.75 1.70
CA LEU A 45 -14.82 1.97 2.49
C LEU A 45 -15.50 0.73 3.11
N GLN A 46 -16.66 0.89 3.71
CA GLN A 46 -17.41 -0.22 4.30
C GLN A 46 -17.73 -1.32 3.28
N GLN A 47 -18.17 -0.95 2.07
CA GLN A 47 -18.45 -1.93 1.03
C GLN A 47 -17.17 -2.61 0.52
N ALA A 48 -16.06 -1.89 0.42
CA ALA A 48 -14.78 -2.48 0.06
C ALA A 48 -14.30 -3.50 1.12
N LEU A 49 -14.40 -3.16 2.41
CA LEU A 49 -14.07 -4.06 3.51
C LEU A 49 -15.01 -5.27 3.58
N ARG A 50 -16.29 -5.07 3.29
CA ARG A 50 -17.25 -6.18 3.18
C ARG A 50 -16.91 -7.10 2.01
N GLY A 51 -16.61 -6.53 0.83
CA GLY A 51 -16.16 -7.29 -0.34
C GLY A 51 -14.89 -8.07 -0.06
N LEU A 52 -13.93 -7.45 0.64
CA LEU A 52 -12.71 -8.12 1.09
C LEU A 52 -13.02 -9.31 2.01
N GLY A 53 -13.94 -9.16 2.98
CA GLY A 53 -14.39 -10.24 3.86
C GLY A 53 -15.04 -11.40 3.10
N CYS A 54 -15.81 -11.13 2.04
CA CYS A 54 -16.42 -12.17 1.20
C CYS A 54 -15.37 -13.02 0.44
N MET A 55 -14.13 -12.57 0.32
CA MET A 55 -13.05 -13.30 -0.33
C MET A 55 -12.24 -14.19 0.64
N GLU A 56 -12.72 -14.46 1.85
CA GLU A 56 -12.01 -15.27 2.86
C GLU A 56 -11.59 -16.63 2.30
N HIS A 57 -12.44 -17.29 1.51
CA HIS A 57 -12.17 -18.57 0.83
C HIS A 57 -10.99 -18.51 -0.17
N ARG A 58 -10.51 -17.31 -0.52
CA ARG A 58 -9.36 -17.08 -1.43
C ARG A 58 -8.04 -16.91 -0.68
N GLY A 59 -8.07 -16.86 0.65
CA GLY A 59 -6.89 -16.73 1.48
C GLY A 59 -6.45 -18.04 2.11
N GLY A 60 -5.27 -18.00 2.73
CA GLY A 60 -4.75 -19.07 3.57
C GLY A 60 -4.54 -18.58 5.00
N CYS A 61 -4.41 -19.53 5.90
CA CYS A 61 -3.92 -19.30 7.25
C CYS A 61 -2.48 -19.76 7.34
N GLY A 62 -1.70 -19.11 8.20
CA GLY A 62 -0.37 -19.58 8.56
C GLY A 62 -0.37 -20.96 9.22
N GLY A 63 0.81 -21.49 9.49
CA GLY A 63 0.96 -22.81 10.14
C GLY A 63 0.36 -22.88 11.55
N ASP A 64 0.01 -21.75 12.16
CA ASP A 64 -0.72 -21.65 13.43
C ASP A 64 -2.25 -21.71 13.28
N GLY A 65 -2.76 -21.80 12.05
CA GLY A 65 -4.19 -21.88 11.73
C GLY A 65 -4.98 -20.59 11.96
N ASP A 66 -4.36 -19.50 12.45
CA ASP A 66 -5.04 -18.26 12.84
C ASP A 66 -4.41 -17.00 12.21
N SER A 67 -3.11 -16.98 12.00
CA SER A 67 -2.46 -15.86 11.31
C SER A 67 -2.86 -15.83 9.83
N GLY A 68 -3.38 -14.69 9.39
CA GLY A 68 -3.70 -14.48 7.97
C GLY A 68 -2.44 -14.41 7.11
N ASP A 69 -2.55 -14.86 5.87
CA ASP A 69 -1.49 -14.77 4.86
C ASP A 69 -1.41 -13.37 4.19
N GLY A 70 -2.32 -12.50 4.53
CA GLY A 70 -2.30 -11.08 4.15
C GLY A 70 -3.65 -10.57 3.68
N ALA A 71 -3.96 -9.34 4.05
CA ALA A 71 -5.08 -8.57 3.52
C ALA A 71 -4.77 -7.07 3.58
N GLY A 72 -5.46 -6.29 2.77
CA GLY A 72 -5.29 -4.84 2.80
C GLY A 72 -6.26 -4.10 1.90
N VAL A 73 -6.26 -2.79 2.09
CA VAL A 73 -7.00 -1.82 1.31
C VAL A 73 -6.10 -0.63 0.96
N LEU A 74 -6.09 -0.24 -0.30
CA LEU A 74 -5.57 1.03 -0.79
C LEU A 74 -6.74 1.95 -1.07
N CYS A 75 -6.70 3.16 -0.58
CA CYS A 75 -7.76 4.13 -0.80
C CYS A 75 -7.22 5.56 -0.91
N GLN A 76 -8.09 6.47 -1.29
CA GLN A 76 -7.81 7.90 -1.19
C GLN A 76 -7.44 8.27 0.26
N ILE A 77 -6.48 9.20 0.43
CA ILE A 77 -6.14 9.71 1.76
C ILE A 77 -7.34 10.48 2.32
N PRO A 78 -7.88 10.08 3.48
CA PRO A 78 -9.02 10.76 4.10
C PRO A 78 -8.56 12.00 4.88
N TRP A 79 -8.12 13.04 4.18
CA TRP A 79 -7.51 14.23 4.80
C TRP A 79 -8.39 14.90 5.87
N ALA A 80 -9.72 14.94 5.65
CA ALA A 80 -10.64 15.51 6.63
C ALA A 80 -10.62 14.75 7.95
N TYR A 81 -10.62 13.41 7.89
CA TYR A 81 -10.47 12.54 9.05
C TYR A 81 -9.13 12.73 9.75
N LEU A 82 -8.02 12.65 8.98
CA LEU A 82 -6.68 12.75 9.54
C LEU A 82 -6.47 14.09 10.26
N LYS A 83 -6.89 15.19 9.67
CA LYS A 83 -6.80 16.53 10.29
C LYS A 83 -7.64 16.65 11.58
N ALA A 84 -8.72 15.88 11.68
CA ALA A 84 -9.56 15.87 12.88
C ALA A 84 -8.97 15.05 14.04
N VAL A 85 -8.22 13.96 13.75
CA VAL A 85 -7.65 13.07 14.76
C VAL A 85 -6.16 13.29 15.02
N TRP A 86 -5.51 14.06 14.14
CA TRP A 86 -4.09 14.36 14.19
C TRP A 86 -3.83 15.82 13.77
N PRO A 87 -3.92 16.76 14.73
CA PRO A 87 -3.83 18.21 14.45
C PRO A 87 -2.54 18.64 13.74
N GLU A 88 -1.42 17.97 14.01
CA GLU A 88 -0.14 18.26 13.36
C GLU A 88 -0.16 18.02 11.85
N ALA A 89 -1.08 17.20 11.35
CA ALA A 89 -1.27 16.94 9.92
C ALA A 89 -2.06 18.04 9.18
N VAL A 90 -2.44 19.15 9.82
CA VAL A 90 -3.26 20.20 9.18
C VAL A 90 -2.60 20.76 7.93
N ALA A 91 -1.28 20.99 7.96
CA ALA A 91 -0.50 21.47 6.82
C ALA A 91 0.02 20.35 5.90
N ALA A 92 -0.29 19.09 6.19
CA ALA A 92 0.23 17.97 5.44
C ALA A 92 -0.34 17.92 4.02
N ARG A 93 0.52 17.59 3.08
CA ARG A 93 0.23 17.37 1.66
C ARG A 93 0.60 15.95 1.22
N GLY A 94 1.55 15.30 1.92
CA GLY A 94 1.97 13.92 1.73
C GLY A 94 1.77 13.10 3.00
N LEU A 95 1.41 11.82 2.82
CA LEU A 95 1.20 10.86 3.88
C LEU A 95 2.01 9.60 3.63
N GLY A 96 2.87 9.24 4.58
CA GLY A 96 3.53 7.93 4.66
C GLY A 96 2.76 6.98 5.57
N MET A 97 2.58 5.74 5.13
CA MET A 97 2.24 4.60 6.00
C MET A 97 3.49 3.76 6.16
N MET A 98 3.99 3.68 7.36
CA MET A 98 5.31 3.17 7.68
C MET A 98 5.21 1.93 8.56
N PHE A 99 5.90 0.87 8.18
CA PHE A 99 6.20 -0.26 9.06
C PHE A 99 7.58 -0.02 9.66
N MET A 100 7.60 0.20 10.96
CA MET A 100 8.75 0.66 11.71
C MET A 100 9.30 -0.45 12.62
N PRO A 101 10.59 -0.39 13.00
CA PRO A 101 11.14 -1.31 13.98
C PRO A 101 10.33 -1.35 15.28
N GLN A 102 10.19 -2.55 15.87
CA GLN A 102 9.58 -2.70 17.19
C GLN A 102 10.44 -2.12 18.30
N ASP A 103 11.76 -2.22 18.17
CA ASP A 103 12.70 -1.62 19.11
C ASP A 103 12.57 -0.09 19.09
N PRO A 104 12.34 0.56 20.26
CA PRO A 104 12.09 1.99 20.33
C PRO A 104 13.27 2.87 19.89
N GLU A 105 14.50 2.48 20.21
CA GLU A 105 15.71 3.26 19.86
C GLU A 105 15.92 3.21 18.35
N ARG A 106 15.79 2.02 17.79
CA ARG A 106 15.91 1.80 16.35
C ARG A 106 14.78 2.46 15.56
N ARG A 107 13.57 2.49 16.13
CA ARG A 107 12.42 3.21 15.54
C ARG A 107 12.66 4.71 15.52
N GLU A 108 13.21 5.28 16.59
CA GLU A 108 13.55 6.70 16.62
C GLU A 108 14.64 7.04 15.61
N LEU A 109 15.66 6.19 15.47
CA LEU A 109 16.68 6.34 14.43
C LEU A 109 16.07 6.27 13.02
N ALA A 110 15.07 5.38 12.80
CA ALA A 110 14.34 5.32 11.54
C ALA A 110 13.61 6.63 11.23
N ARG A 111 12.94 7.24 12.22
CA ARG A 111 12.29 8.54 12.05
C ARG A 111 13.30 9.64 11.69
N GLN A 112 14.46 9.63 12.34
CA GLN A 112 15.55 10.58 12.03
C GLN A 112 16.03 10.41 10.58
N PHE A 113 16.23 9.18 10.10
CA PHE A 113 16.57 8.93 8.70
C PHE A 113 15.48 9.50 7.76
N CYS A 114 14.22 9.20 8.01
CA CYS A 114 13.12 9.70 7.20
C CYS A 114 13.09 11.24 7.17
N ASN A 115 13.22 11.89 8.32
CA ASN A 115 13.19 13.35 8.41
C ASN A 115 14.39 13.98 7.69
N GLN A 116 15.61 13.45 7.87
CA GLN A 116 16.81 13.95 7.19
C GLN A 116 16.71 13.83 5.67
N GLU A 117 16.21 12.68 5.18
CA GLU A 117 16.03 12.50 3.73
C GLU A 117 14.91 13.39 3.16
N ALA A 118 13.86 13.68 3.93
CA ALA A 118 12.83 14.63 3.53
C ALA A 118 13.39 16.06 3.46
N GLU A 119 14.12 16.50 4.46
CA GLU A 119 14.77 17.83 4.51
C GLU A 119 15.75 18.01 3.36
N ALA A 120 16.56 16.97 3.04
CA ALA A 120 17.48 16.99 1.91
C ALA A 120 16.77 17.14 0.54
N LEU A 121 15.49 16.82 0.47
CA LEU A 121 14.63 17.00 -0.70
C LEU A 121 13.74 18.26 -0.61
N GLY A 122 13.95 19.14 0.37
CA GLY A 122 13.17 20.36 0.56
C GLY A 122 11.76 20.13 1.11
N LEU A 123 11.51 18.95 1.71
CA LEU A 123 10.26 18.63 2.38
C LEU A 123 10.38 18.83 3.89
N THR A 124 9.26 19.14 4.55
CA THR A 124 9.18 19.30 5.99
C THR A 124 8.34 18.19 6.60
N SER A 125 8.89 17.47 7.59
CA SER A 125 8.12 16.58 8.43
C SER A 125 7.19 17.38 9.33
N SER A 126 5.88 17.19 9.21
CA SER A 126 4.90 17.84 10.09
C SER A 126 4.63 17.01 11.35
N GLY A 127 5.00 15.74 11.37
CA GLY A 127 4.88 14.90 12.56
C GLY A 127 4.71 13.40 12.25
N TRP A 128 4.72 12.63 13.33
CA TRP A 128 4.53 11.18 13.33
C TRP A 128 3.33 10.82 14.21
N ARG A 129 2.51 9.89 13.74
CA ARG A 129 1.34 9.38 14.47
C ARG A 129 1.43 7.87 14.55
N ALA A 130 1.39 7.31 15.77
CA ALA A 130 1.16 5.88 15.93
C ALA A 130 -0.25 5.55 15.41
N VAL A 131 -0.35 4.60 14.48
CA VAL A 131 -1.66 4.14 13.98
C VAL A 131 -2.32 3.29 15.07
N PRO A 132 -3.57 3.59 15.46
CA PRO A 132 -4.25 2.79 16.46
C PRO A 132 -4.60 1.41 15.91
N VAL A 133 -3.95 0.39 16.46
CA VAL A 133 -4.12 -1.02 16.09
C VAL A 133 -4.50 -1.89 17.27
N ASP A 134 -5.32 -2.90 17.04
CA ASP A 134 -5.66 -3.94 18.01
C ASP A 134 -4.95 -5.24 17.64
N SER A 135 -3.80 -5.50 18.29
CA SER A 135 -3.02 -6.71 18.05
C SER A 135 -3.66 -7.97 18.65
N SER A 136 -4.73 -7.86 19.44
CA SER A 136 -5.41 -9.02 20.04
C SER A 136 -6.11 -9.88 18.99
N VAL A 137 -6.48 -9.28 17.84
CA VAL A 137 -7.16 -9.97 16.74
C VAL A 137 -6.19 -10.71 15.79
N LEU A 138 -4.88 -10.61 16.05
CA LEU A 138 -3.86 -11.29 15.25
C LEU A 138 -3.56 -12.68 15.79
N GLY A 139 -3.37 -13.64 14.89
CA GLY A 139 -2.77 -14.92 15.24
C GLY A 139 -1.32 -14.78 15.73
N PRO A 140 -0.78 -15.80 16.42
CA PRO A 140 0.54 -15.75 17.07
C PRO A 140 1.69 -15.39 16.11
N MET A 141 1.75 -16.01 14.92
CA MET A 141 2.83 -15.73 13.95
C MET A 141 2.78 -14.28 13.46
N ALA A 142 1.60 -13.78 13.11
CA ALA A 142 1.41 -12.41 12.66
C ALA A 142 1.77 -11.41 13.76
N ARG A 143 1.35 -11.68 15.00
CA ARG A 143 1.63 -10.83 16.18
C ARG A 143 3.12 -10.75 16.49
N ASN A 144 3.83 -11.89 16.48
CA ASN A 144 5.26 -11.95 16.79
C ASN A 144 6.13 -11.21 15.76
N THR A 145 5.63 -11.04 14.54
CA THR A 145 6.35 -10.36 13.45
C THR A 145 5.74 -9.00 13.10
N ALA A 146 4.75 -8.54 13.86
CA ALA A 146 4.09 -7.26 13.60
C ALA A 146 5.08 -6.10 13.74
N PRO A 147 5.16 -5.18 12.78
CA PRO A 147 5.93 -3.95 12.93
C PRO A 147 5.20 -2.97 13.87
N ALA A 148 5.91 -1.96 14.37
CA ALA A 148 5.23 -0.76 14.82
C ALA A 148 4.69 -0.02 13.59
N ILE A 149 3.42 0.38 13.60
CA ILE A 149 2.78 1.02 12.44
C ILE A 149 2.59 2.49 12.74
N GLU A 150 3.17 3.33 11.88
CA GLU A 150 3.12 4.77 12.04
C GLU A 150 2.71 5.47 10.74
N GLN A 151 2.02 6.58 10.88
CA GLN A 151 1.80 7.53 9.80
C GLN A 151 2.79 8.69 9.94
N TRP A 152 3.29 9.15 8.81
CA TRP A 152 4.22 10.26 8.70
C TRP A 152 3.65 11.33 7.77
N SER A 153 3.50 12.55 8.26
CA SER A 153 2.97 13.66 7.50
C SER A 153 4.08 14.56 6.97
N LEU A 154 3.94 14.97 5.72
CA LEU A 154 4.88 15.80 5.00
C LEU A 154 4.20 17.06 4.44
N ALA A 155 4.91 18.17 4.51
CA ALA A 155 4.52 19.45 3.94
C ALA A 155 5.63 20.00 3.04
N GLY A 156 5.32 21.07 2.28
CA GLY A 156 6.27 21.67 1.33
C GLY A 156 6.30 20.94 -0.01
N GLY A 157 7.32 21.24 -0.81
CA GLY A 157 7.51 20.68 -2.14
C GLY A 157 6.64 21.27 -3.24
N PRO A 158 6.82 20.79 -4.50
CA PRO A 158 6.04 21.21 -5.65
C PRO A 158 4.59 20.70 -5.60
N ASP A 159 3.79 20.99 -6.62
CA ASP A 159 2.41 20.53 -6.74
C ASP A 159 2.29 19.30 -7.69
N GLY A 160 1.17 18.62 -7.59
CA GLY A 160 0.74 17.62 -8.57
C GLY A 160 1.68 16.42 -8.72
N ASP A 161 1.99 16.07 -9.95
CA ASP A 161 2.80 14.90 -10.30
C ASP A 161 4.27 15.06 -9.90
N GLU A 162 4.78 16.29 -9.89
CA GLU A 162 6.14 16.57 -9.41
C GLU A 162 6.30 16.24 -7.93
N PHE A 163 5.25 16.47 -7.13
CA PHE A 163 5.25 16.11 -5.73
C PHE A 163 5.24 14.58 -5.55
N GLU A 164 4.45 13.84 -6.32
CA GLU A 164 4.47 12.37 -6.30
C GLU A 164 5.84 11.83 -6.70
N ALA A 165 6.49 12.40 -7.72
CA ALA A 165 7.84 12.04 -8.13
C ALA A 165 8.87 12.29 -7.01
N LEU A 166 8.72 13.40 -6.29
CA LEU A 166 9.57 13.72 -5.15
C LEU A 166 9.37 12.74 -3.98
N LEU A 167 8.13 12.38 -3.68
CA LEU A 167 7.79 11.37 -2.66
C LEU A 167 8.33 9.98 -3.04
N LEU A 168 8.33 9.65 -4.33
CA LEU A 168 8.98 8.43 -4.82
C LEU A 168 10.48 8.42 -4.54
N ARG A 169 11.18 9.50 -4.90
CA ARG A 169 12.62 9.65 -4.62
C ARG A 169 12.88 9.51 -3.12
N LEU A 170 12.10 10.19 -2.30
CA LEU A 170 12.19 10.10 -0.84
C LEU A 170 12.07 8.66 -0.34
N ARG A 171 11.05 7.93 -0.82
CA ARG A 171 10.87 6.52 -0.47
C ARG A 171 12.10 5.67 -0.79
N ARG A 172 12.71 5.90 -1.96
CA ARG A 172 13.92 5.16 -2.41
C ARG A 172 15.12 5.50 -1.55
N ARG A 173 15.34 6.77 -1.25
CA ARG A 173 16.42 7.25 -0.38
C ARG A 173 16.31 6.68 1.03
N ILE A 174 15.14 6.66 1.62
CA ILE A 174 14.87 6.03 2.93
C ILE A 174 15.32 4.55 2.90
N GLY A 175 14.91 3.80 1.89
CA GLY A 175 15.30 2.40 1.74
C GLY A 175 16.83 2.21 1.56
N ALA A 176 17.48 3.08 0.81
CA ALA A 176 18.93 3.08 0.64
C ALA A 176 19.64 3.41 1.96
N ARG A 177 19.18 4.43 2.66
CA ARG A 177 19.72 4.84 3.97
C ARG A 177 19.60 3.74 5.01
N ALA A 178 18.46 3.07 5.09
CA ALA A 178 18.27 1.94 6.00
C ALA A 178 19.23 0.78 5.68
N ARG A 179 19.43 0.46 4.39
CA ARG A 179 20.39 -0.57 3.98
C ARG A 179 21.83 -0.19 4.33
N GLN A 180 22.21 1.06 4.16
CA GLN A 180 23.53 1.55 4.52
C GLN A 180 23.78 1.46 6.03
N ALA A 181 22.78 1.84 6.83
CA ALA A 181 22.92 1.88 8.29
C ALA A 181 22.86 0.50 8.95
N TRP A 182 22.00 -0.40 8.43
CA TRP A 182 21.65 -1.67 9.09
C TRP A 182 21.95 -2.92 8.28
N GLY A 183 22.52 -2.77 7.10
CA GLY A 183 22.70 -3.88 6.17
C GLY A 183 21.38 -4.37 5.55
N PHE A 184 21.47 -5.37 4.70
CA PHE A 184 20.31 -5.88 3.96
C PHE A 184 19.22 -6.46 4.88
N GLU A 185 19.62 -7.35 5.80
CA GLU A 185 18.65 -7.99 6.73
C GLU A 185 18.04 -6.98 7.69
N GLY A 186 18.87 -6.14 8.32
CA GLY A 186 18.39 -5.15 9.27
C GLY A 186 17.48 -4.07 8.64
N SER A 187 17.68 -3.75 7.37
CA SER A 187 16.84 -2.78 6.67
C SER A 187 15.40 -3.26 6.41
N ARG A 188 15.15 -4.54 6.56
CA ARG A 188 13.80 -5.13 6.41
C ARG A 188 12.83 -4.70 7.50
N ASP A 189 13.33 -4.19 8.63
CA ASP A 189 12.50 -3.71 9.73
C ASP A 189 11.88 -2.34 9.45
N LEU A 190 12.38 -1.63 8.42
CA LEU A 190 11.81 -0.37 7.95
C LEU A 190 11.23 -0.53 6.56
N TYR A 191 9.92 -0.41 6.43
CA TYR A 191 9.25 -0.52 5.15
C TYR A 191 8.20 0.58 4.97
N VAL A 192 8.29 1.26 3.83
CA VAL A 192 7.32 2.28 3.41
C VAL A 192 6.20 1.59 2.65
N ALA A 193 5.08 1.35 3.32
CA ALA A 193 3.92 0.67 2.73
C ALA A 193 3.25 1.54 1.66
N SER A 194 3.11 2.84 1.92
CA SER A 194 2.75 3.87 0.94
C SER A 194 3.37 5.20 1.34
N LEU A 195 3.66 6.05 0.36
CA LEU A 195 4.08 7.44 0.54
C LEU A 195 3.56 8.20 -0.68
N SER A 196 2.51 9.01 -0.50
CA SER A 196 1.79 9.66 -1.58
C SER A 196 1.03 10.89 -1.06
N SER A 197 0.65 11.78 -1.96
CA SER A 197 -0.31 12.87 -1.69
C SER A 197 -1.76 12.43 -1.95
N ARG A 198 -1.97 11.27 -2.59
CA ARG A 198 -3.25 10.83 -3.14
C ARG A 198 -3.82 9.61 -2.43
N THR A 199 -2.98 8.62 -2.15
CA THR A 199 -3.40 7.31 -1.66
C THR A 199 -2.68 6.86 -0.41
N VAL A 200 -3.35 6.03 0.37
CA VAL A 200 -2.81 5.37 1.56
C VAL A 200 -3.14 3.88 1.54
N VAL A 201 -2.22 3.05 2.02
CA VAL A 201 -2.39 1.59 2.08
C VAL A 201 -2.43 1.12 3.53
N TYR A 202 -3.55 0.52 3.93
CA TYR A 202 -3.71 -0.22 5.18
C TYR A 202 -3.64 -1.71 4.87
N LYS A 203 -2.61 -2.41 5.33
CA LYS A 203 -2.36 -3.82 5.03
C LYS A 203 -1.58 -4.53 6.12
N GLY A 204 -1.57 -5.85 6.08
CA GLY A 204 -0.76 -6.64 7.01
C GLY A 204 -0.98 -8.13 6.91
N MET A 205 -0.29 -8.89 7.76
CA MET A 205 -0.51 -10.33 7.91
C MET A 205 -1.78 -10.58 8.74
N VAL A 206 -2.91 -10.16 8.21
CA VAL A 206 -4.22 -10.26 8.84
C VAL A 206 -5.15 -11.06 7.96
N ARG A 207 -6.15 -11.69 8.57
CA ARG A 207 -7.29 -12.25 7.83
C ARG A 207 -8.18 -11.10 7.33
N SER A 208 -8.86 -11.33 6.22
CA SER A 208 -9.67 -10.28 5.58
C SER A 208 -10.77 -9.73 6.47
N GLU A 209 -11.44 -10.59 7.24
CA GLU A 209 -12.55 -10.20 8.10
C GLU A 209 -12.12 -9.39 9.33
N VAL A 210 -10.83 -9.46 9.74
CA VAL A 210 -10.34 -8.73 10.92
C VAL A 210 -9.54 -7.46 10.57
N LEU A 211 -9.34 -7.13 9.28
CA LEU A 211 -8.57 -5.95 8.87
C LEU A 211 -9.10 -4.66 9.52
N ALA A 212 -10.41 -4.46 9.50
CA ALA A 212 -11.03 -3.28 10.12
C ALA A 212 -11.05 -3.36 11.66
N GLN A 213 -10.96 -4.55 12.25
CA GLN A 213 -10.81 -4.70 13.69
C GLN A 213 -9.38 -4.36 14.11
N PHE A 214 -8.41 -4.79 13.32
CA PHE A 214 -7.00 -4.50 13.55
C PHE A 214 -6.71 -3.00 13.43
N TYR A 215 -7.16 -2.33 12.35
CA TYR A 215 -7.00 -0.89 12.15
C TYR A 215 -8.23 -0.12 12.61
N ALA A 216 -8.17 0.49 13.79
CA ALA A 216 -9.30 1.25 14.35
C ALA A 216 -9.75 2.41 13.43
N ASP A 217 -8.81 3.04 12.71
CA ASP A 217 -9.08 4.11 11.74
C ASP A 217 -10.15 3.71 10.72
N LEU A 218 -10.12 2.48 10.22
CA LEU A 218 -11.04 1.99 9.17
C LEU A 218 -12.50 1.87 9.63
N ARG A 219 -12.75 1.95 10.94
CA ARG A 219 -14.11 1.89 11.52
C ARG A 219 -14.68 3.28 11.83
N ASP A 220 -13.86 4.33 11.77
CA ASP A 220 -14.34 5.68 12.08
C ASP A 220 -15.24 6.18 10.94
N PRO A 221 -16.48 6.60 11.22
CA PRO A 221 -17.41 7.06 10.18
C PRO A 221 -16.93 8.33 9.46
N ARG A 222 -15.97 9.07 10.00
CA ARG A 222 -15.34 10.24 9.37
C ARG A 222 -14.27 9.85 8.35
N PHE A 223 -13.86 8.57 8.32
CA PHE A 223 -12.93 8.06 7.31
C PHE A 223 -13.68 7.87 5.99
N GLU A 224 -13.73 8.92 5.20
CA GLU A 224 -14.47 8.97 3.93
C GLU A 224 -13.51 8.88 2.74
N VAL A 225 -13.85 8.05 1.77
CA VAL A 225 -13.06 7.84 0.54
C VAL A 225 -13.98 7.77 -0.67
N SER A 226 -13.48 8.17 -1.84
CA SER A 226 -14.22 8.07 -3.10
C SER A 226 -13.95 6.76 -3.86
N PHE A 227 -12.85 6.08 -3.52
CA PHE A 227 -12.51 4.76 -4.07
C PHE A 227 -11.71 3.94 -3.07
N ALA A 228 -11.74 2.63 -3.25
CA ALA A 228 -10.88 1.68 -2.56
C ALA A 228 -10.56 0.49 -3.46
N VAL A 229 -9.29 0.07 -3.45
CA VAL A 229 -8.80 -1.19 -4.03
C VAL A 229 -8.45 -2.10 -2.87
N TYR A 230 -8.98 -3.30 -2.84
CA TYR A 230 -8.72 -4.24 -1.76
C TYR A 230 -8.19 -5.56 -2.30
N HIS A 231 -7.38 -6.21 -1.50
CA HIS A 231 -6.75 -7.46 -1.88
C HIS A 231 -6.69 -8.42 -0.70
N ARG A 232 -7.04 -9.66 -0.97
CA ARG A 232 -6.88 -10.80 -0.08
C ARG A 232 -5.68 -11.61 -0.52
N ARG A 233 -4.78 -11.90 0.42
CA ARG A 233 -3.59 -12.71 0.24
C ARG A 233 -2.34 -11.90 -0.18
N PHE A 234 -1.17 -12.53 -0.02
CA PHE A 234 0.13 -12.09 -0.54
C PHE A 234 0.43 -12.79 -1.88
N SER A 235 1.56 -12.46 -2.51
CA SER A 235 2.01 -13.15 -3.72
C SER A 235 2.44 -14.58 -3.41
N THR A 236 1.93 -15.56 -4.15
CA THR A 236 2.11 -17.01 -3.89
C THR A 236 3.56 -17.49 -3.98
N ASN A 237 4.44 -16.74 -4.63
CA ASN A 237 5.84 -17.11 -4.86
C ASN A 237 6.79 -16.77 -3.70
N THR A 238 6.25 -16.27 -2.56
CA THR A 238 7.04 -15.86 -1.40
C THR A 238 6.39 -16.32 -0.10
N LEU A 239 7.17 -16.34 1.00
CA LEU A 239 6.60 -16.54 2.33
C LEU A 239 5.83 -15.29 2.78
N PRO A 240 4.71 -15.45 3.50
CA PRO A 240 3.95 -14.33 4.04
C PRO A 240 4.83 -13.43 4.92
N ARG A 241 4.75 -12.12 4.66
CA ARG A 241 5.42 -11.08 5.46
C ARG A 241 4.57 -9.81 5.44
N TRP A 242 4.64 -9.03 6.49
CA TRP A 242 3.92 -7.75 6.59
C TRP A 242 4.11 -6.83 5.36
N PRO A 243 5.34 -6.60 4.85
CA PRO A 243 5.54 -5.78 3.65
C PRO A 243 4.92 -6.35 2.38
N LEU A 244 4.83 -7.68 2.27
CA LEU A 244 4.41 -8.38 1.06
C LEU A 244 2.90 -8.60 0.99
N ALA A 245 2.15 -8.33 2.08
CA ALA A 245 0.70 -8.24 2.01
C ALA A 245 0.28 -7.21 0.96
N GLN A 246 -0.82 -7.48 0.26
CA GLN A 246 -1.33 -6.61 -0.79
C GLN A 246 -2.59 -5.85 -0.34
N PRO A 247 -2.99 -4.77 -1.02
CA PRO A 247 -2.38 -4.23 -2.24
C PRO A 247 -1.01 -3.60 -2.02
N MET A 248 -0.24 -3.48 -3.08
CA MET A 248 0.97 -2.67 -3.12
C MET A 248 0.59 -1.19 -3.28
N ARG A 249 1.57 -0.32 -3.52
CA ARG A 249 1.35 1.13 -3.61
C ARG A 249 0.51 1.55 -4.83
N LEU A 250 0.68 0.89 -5.96
CA LEU A 250 0.00 1.17 -7.23
C LEU A 250 -0.88 0.03 -7.72
N LEU A 251 -0.68 -1.18 -7.21
CA LEU A 251 -1.36 -2.34 -7.77
C LEU A 251 -1.82 -3.34 -6.72
N GLY A 252 -2.90 -4.07 -7.04
CA GLY A 252 -3.29 -5.31 -6.40
C GLY A 252 -3.26 -6.43 -7.44
N HIS A 253 -2.44 -7.47 -7.23
CA HIS A 253 -2.24 -8.56 -8.19
C HIS A 253 -1.80 -9.83 -7.49
N ASN A 254 -2.27 -11.00 -7.92
CA ASN A 254 -1.96 -12.28 -7.27
C ASN A 254 -0.50 -12.72 -7.37
N GLY A 255 0.32 -12.09 -8.22
CA GLY A 255 1.75 -12.37 -8.31
C GLY A 255 2.12 -13.46 -9.29
N GLU A 256 1.20 -13.96 -10.09
CA GLU A 256 1.50 -14.87 -11.19
C GLU A 256 1.87 -14.07 -12.44
N ILE A 257 3.13 -13.66 -12.51
CA ILE A 257 3.64 -12.85 -13.62
C ILE A 257 4.48 -13.73 -14.53
N ASN A 258 3.98 -13.98 -15.73
CA ASN A 258 4.72 -14.70 -16.76
C ASN A 258 5.98 -13.93 -17.17
N THR A 259 7.05 -14.64 -17.47
CA THR A 259 8.32 -14.06 -17.94
C THR A 259 8.98 -13.10 -16.94
N LEU A 260 8.79 -13.29 -15.63
CA LEU A 260 9.33 -12.43 -14.58
C LEU A 260 10.83 -12.13 -14.76
N LEU A 261 11.67 -13.15 -15.01
CA LEU A 261 13.11 -12.96 -15.21
C LEU A 261 13.43 -12.06 -16.40
N GLY A 262 12.69 -12.20 -17.50
CA GLY A 262 12.80 -11.33 -18.67
C GLY A 262 12.44 -9.88 -18.30
N ASN A 263 11.34 -9.67 -17.60
CA ASN A 263 10.89 -8.35 -17.16
C ASN A 263 11.87 -7.71 -16.19
N LEU A 264 12.45 -8.46 -15.24
CA LEU A 264 13.49 -7.97 -14.33
C LEU A 264 14.76 -7.57 -15.08
N ASN A 265 15.17 -8.34 -16.09
CA ASN A 265 16.31 -8.01 -16.92
C ASN A 265 16.05 -6.76 -17.77
N TRP A 266 14.87 -6.60 -18.32
CA TRP A 266 14.47 -5.38 -19.04
C TRP A 266 14.44 -4.16 -18.10
N ALA A 267 13.90 -4.30 -16.89
CA ALA A 267 13.91 -3.23 -15.90
C ALA A 267 15.35 -2.80 -15.55
N LYS A 268 16.26 -3.78 -15.35
CA LYS A 268 17.69 -3.48 -15.12
C LYS A 268 18.34 -2.83 -16.34
N ALA A 269 18.04 -3.28 -17.54
CA ALA A 269 18.59 -2.68 -18.75
C ALA A 269 18.13 -1.22 -18.93
N SER A 270 16.89 -0.90 -18.50
CA SER A 270 16.36 0.46 -18.55
C SER A 270 16.95 1.39 -17.48
N GLU A 271 17.64 0.86 -16.46
CA GLU A 271 18.30 1.67 -15.44
C GLU A 271 19.33 2.66 -16.06
N ALA A 272 20.01 2.26 -17.13
CA ALA A 272 20.96 3.11 -17.82
C ALA A 272 20.30 4.34 -18.49
N SER A 273 19.03 4.24 -18.89
CA SER A 273 18.29 5.34 -19.51
C SER A 273 17.51 6.21 -18.52
N LEU A 274 17.53 5.89 -17.23
CA LEU A 274 16.84 6.69 -16.21
C LEU A 274 17.42 8.11 -16.13
N ALA A 275 18.73 8.28 -16.36
CA ALA A 275 19.38 9.58 -16.34
C ALA A 275 18.84 10.51 -17.43
N ASP A 276 18.38 9.98 -18.58
CA ASP A 276 17.79 10.77 -19.66
C ASP A 276 16.44 11.40 -19.26
N VAL A 277 15.72 10.76 -18.35
CA VAL A 277 14.39 11.19 -17.89
C VAL A 277 14.48 11.94 -16.55
N TRP A 278 15.30 11.45 -15.63
CA TRP A 278 15.36 11.91 -14.24
C TRP A 278 16.58 12.76 -13.92
N GLY A 279 17.56 12.87 -14.84
CA GLY A 279 18.81 13.59 -14.60
C GLY A 279 19.56 13.03 -13.37
N GLU A 280 20.05 13.91 -12.50
CA GLU A 280 20.73 13.53 -11.26
C GLU A 280 19.86 12.72 -10.26
N ALA A 281 18.53 12.80 -10.40
CA ALA A 281 17.60 12.03 -9.58
C ALA A 281 17.58 10.52 -9.92
N ALA A 282 18.16 10.10 -11.04
CA ALA A 282 18.26 8.70 -11.45
C ALA A 282 18.97 7.83 -10.42
N ASP A 283 19.99 8.36 -9.75
CA ASP A 283 20.76 7.64 -8.72
C ASP A 283 19.89 7.26 -7.51
N ASP A 284 18.93 8.11 -7.17
CA ASP A 284 17.97 7.84 -6.08
C ASP A 284 17.02 6.67 -6.43
N LEU A 285 16.80 6.40 -7.72
CA LEU A 285 15.86 5.41 -8.22
C LEU A 285 16.47 4.03 -8.43
N ASN A 286 17.78 3.91 -8.48
CA ASN A 286 18.50 2.65 -8.67
C ASN A 286 18.73 1.90 -7.35
N PRO A 287 18.70 0.55 -7.36
CA PRO A 287 18.22 -0.32 -8.44
C PRO A 287 16.68 -0.27 -8.55
N VAL A 288 16.14 -0.34 -9.76
CA VAL A 288 14.68 -0.30 -10.02
C VAL A 288 13.97 -1.48 -9.37
N VAL A 289 14.55 -2.67 -9.43
CA VAL A 289 13.96 -3.91 -8.92
C VAL A 289 14.78 -4.50 -7.78
N ASN A 290 14.11 -5.29 -6.92
CA ASN A 290 14.75 -5.98 -5.80
C ASN A 290 14.48 -7.48 -5.89
N PRO A 291 15.50 -8.33 -6.16
CA PRO A 291 15.35 -9.78 -6.28
C PRO A 291 14.76 -10.49 -5.05
N ALA A 292 14.81 -9.85 -3.88
CA ALA A 292 14.25 -10.38 -2.64
C ALA A 292 12.76 -10.07 -2.44
N PHE A 293 12.16 -9.33 -3.37
CA PHE A 293 10.74 -8.99 -3.33
C PHE A 293 9.92 -9.97 -4.17
N SER A 294 8.60 -10.01 -3.91
CA SER A 294 7.67 -10.78 -4.71
C SER A 294 7.53 -10.19 -6.13
N ASP A 295 6.95 -10.98 -7.03
CA ASP A 295 6.65 -10.58 -8.41
C ASP A 295 5.82 -9.29 -8.44
N SER A 296 4.74 -9.26 -7.67
CA SER A 296 3.86 -8.09 -7.56
C SER A 296 4.58 -6.87 -6.98
N ALA A 297 5.47 -7.06 -5.99
CA ALA A 297 6.22 -5.96 -5.41
C ALA A 297 7.27 -5.40 -6.39
N ASN A 298 7.90 -6.26 -7.21
CA ASN A 298 8.81 -5.83 -8.26
C ASN A 298 8.07 -5.15 -9.41
N LEU A 299 6.89 -5.65 -9.78
CA LEU A 299 6.04 -4.98 -10.76
C LEU A 299 5.62 -3.59 -10.26
N ASP A 300 5.16 -3.47 -9.00
CA ASP A 300 4.83 -2.18 -8.39
C ASP A 300 6.03 -1.21 -8.41
N LEU A 301 7.24 -1.71 -8.17
CA LEU A 301 8.46 -0.89 -8.29
C LEU A 301 8.73 -0.43 -9.72
N SER A 302 8.47 -1.26 -10.71
CA SER A 302 8.70 -0.91 -12.13
C SER A 302 7.61 0.00 -12.71
N LEU A 303 6.36 -0.13 -12.26
CA LEU A 303 5.24 0.72 -12.71
C LEU A 303 5.45 2.20 -12.36
N ILE A 304 6.17 2.50 -11.30
CA ILE A 304 6.50 3.86 -10.89
C ILE A 304 7.19 4.63 -12.02
N HIS A 305 8.06 3.97 -12.80
CA HIS A 305 8.78 4.58 -13.91
C HIS A 305 7.94 4.76 -15.15
N ILE A 306 6.80 4.08 -15.24
CA ILE A 306 5.90 4.09 -16.40
C ILE A 306 4.71 5.01 -16.15
N SER A 307 4.14 4.98 -14.94
CA SER A 307 2.90 5.69 -14.62
C SER A 307 3.09 7.15 -14.20
N GLU A 308 4.30 7.54 -13.89
CA GLU A 308 4.66 8.93 -13.55
C GLU A 308 5.79 9.45 -14.48
N PRO A 309 5.61 9.39 -15.82
CA PRO A 309 6.55 10.02 -16.70
C PRO A 309 6.44 11.55 -16.51
N THR A 310 7.55 12.20 -16.23
CA THR A 310 7.62 13.63 -16.41
C THR A 310 7.20 13.93 -17.85
N ARG A 311 6.06 14.60 -18.04
CA ARG A 311 5.67 15.06 -19.37
C ARG A 311 6.83 15.92 -19.88
N ARG A 312 7.48 15.47 -20.95
CA ARG A 312 8.23 16.37 -21.81
C ARG A 312 7.18 17.28 -22.44
N GLU A 313 7.10 18.51 -22.00
CA GLU A 313 6.50 19.55 -22.80
C GLU A 313 7.37 19.67 -24.05
N GLY A 314 6.83 19.21 -25.17
CA GLY A 314 7.38 19.43 -26.48
C GLY A 314 6.89 20.77 -27.05
#